data_db1ab53ad417e1c3b99a3027bd9bba63
#
_entry.id   db1ab53ad417e1c3b99a3027bd9bba63
#
_cell.length_a   1.000
_cell.length_b   1.000
_cell.length_c   1.000
_cell.angle_alpha   90.00
_cell.angle_beta   90.00
_cell.angle_gamma   90.00
#
_symmetry.space_group_name_H-M   'P 1'
#
loop_
_entity.id
_entity.type
_entity.pdbx_description
1 polymer ?
#
loop_
_entity_poly.entity_id
_entity_poly.type
_entity_poly.pdbx_seq_one_letter_code
_entity_poly.pdbx_strand_id
1 'polypeptide(L)'
;MQHAKKNRTLGRTRRGRTALLRGLAISLIRDGKIQTATAKAKELRPFIEKLVTLAKNDTVATRRIIATRLGEPSDGTVNKLVTTIAEQYKERSGGYTRIIKLGPVSPGRDESVIEFV
;
A
#
# COMPACT_ATOMS: atom_id res chain seq x y z
N MET A 1 16.50 -1.20 -21.72
CA MET A 1 16.25 0.23 -21.54
C MET A 1 15.38 0.47 -20.34
N GLN A 2 15.72 1.44 -19.52
CA GLN A 2 15.03 1.70 -18.27
C GLN A 2 14.09 2.89 -18.32
N HIS A 3 14.15 3.68 -19.37
CA HIS A 3 13.34 4.90 -19.44
C HIS A 3 11.84 4.66 -19.49
N ALA A 4 11.39 3.48 -19.87
CA ALA A 4 9.96 3.13 -19.86
C ALA A 4 9.50 2.57 -18.51
N LYS A 5 10.39 2.43 -17.56
CA LYS A 5 10.09 1.84 -16.28
C LYS A 5 9.42 2.86 -15.37
N LYS A 6 8.25 2.52 -14.86
CA LYS A 6 7.47 3.43 -14.00
C LYS A 6 7.74 3.24 -12.53
N ASN A 7 8.12 2.04 -12.10
CA ASN A 7 8.29 1.68 -10.71
C ASN A 7 9.74 1.70 -10.29
N ARG A 8 9.98 2.02 -9.02
CA ARG A 8 11.29 1.92 -8.41
C ARG A 8 11.65 0.45 -8.20
N THR A 9 12.90 0.10 -8.41
CA THR A 9 13.36 -1.28 -8.19
C THR A 9 13.55 -1.60 -6.71
N LEU A 10 13.86 -0.60 -5.90
CA LEU A 10 14.11 -0.75 -4.46
C LEU A 10 15.23 -1.74 -4.16
N GLY A 11 16.19 -1.89 -5.11
CA GLY A 11 17.31 -2.79 -4.93
C GLY A 11 16.96 -4.28 -4.93
N ARG A 12 15.80 -4.63 -5.47
CA ARG A 12 15.28 -6.00 -5.42
C ARG A 12 14.89 -6.50 -6.80
N THR A 13 14.79 -7.83 -6.92
CA THR A 13 14.20 -8.45 -8.10
C THR A 13 12.72 -8.10 -8.17
N ARG A 14 12.11 -8.31 -9.34
CA ARG A 14 10.68 -8.06 -9.52
C ARG A 14 9.83 -8.82 -8.50
N ARG A 15 10.15 -10.11 -8.28
CA ARG A 15 9.43 -10.93 -7.31
C ARG A 15 9.61 -10.41 -5.89
N GLY A 16 10.84 -10.07 -5.51
CA GLY A 16 11.13 -9.54 -4.18
C GLY A 16 10.47 -8.19 -3.94
N ARG A 17 10.43 -7.34 -4.96
CA ARG A 17 9.76 -6.03 -4.87
C ARG A 17 8.26 -6.21 -4.66
N THR A 18 7.63 -7.14 -5.39
CA THR A 18 6.21 -7.43 -5.23
C THR A 18 5.91 -7.95 -3.81
N ALA A 19 6.74 -8.86 -3.32
CA ALA A 19 6.57 -9.40 -1.98
C ALA A 19 6.71 -8.32 -0.91
N LEU A 20 7.66 -7.41 -1.10
CA LEU A 20 7.86 -6.28 -0.17
C LEU A 20 6.62 -5.39 -0.13
N LEU A 21 6.10 -5.00 -1.29
CA LEU A 21 4.92 -4.14 -1.35
C LEU A 21 3.68 -4.80 -0.74
N ARG A 22 3.50 -6.10 -0.98
CA ARG A 22 2.40 -6.85 -0.37
C ARG A 22 2.50 -6.86 1.15
N GLY A 23 3.68 -7.11 1.68
CA GLY A 23 3.91 -7.10 3.13
C GLY A 23 3.64 -5.75 3.74
N LEU A 24 4.11 -4.68 3.11
CA LEU A 24 3.89 -3.32 3.59
C LEU A 24 2.41 -2.95 3.54
N ALA A 25 1.71 -3.34 2.48
CA ALA A 25 0.28 -3.05 2.34
C ALA A 25 -0.53 -3.76 3.43
N ILE A 26 -0.22 -5.02 3.71
CA ILE A 26 -0.91 -5.79 4.75
C ILE A 26 -0.68 -5.13 6.11
N SER A 27 0.56 -4.72 6.39
CA SER A 27 0.88 -4.03 7.64
C SER A 27 0.13 -2.70 7.77
N LEU A 28 0.06 -1.94 6.68
CA LEU A 28 -0.65 -0.66 6.68
C LEU A 28 -2.14 -0.86 6.94
N ILE A 29 -2.76 -1.84 6.30
CA ILE A 29 -4.18 -2.15 6.51
C ILE A 29 -4.41 -2.55 7.96
N ARG A 30 -3.54 -3.38 8.50
CA ARG A 30 -3.68 -3.87 9.88
C ARG A 30 -3.53 -2.75 10.90
N ASP A 31 -2.52 -1.90 10.74
CA ASP A 31 -2.12 -0.95 11.76
C ASP A 31 -2.59 0.49 11.52
N GLY A 32 -3.02 0.81 10.30
CA GLY A 32 -3.47 2.16 9.94
C GLY A 32 -2.34 3.11 9.59
N LYS A 33 -1.15 2.86 10.07
CA LYS A 33 0.06 3.61 9.73
C LYS A 33 1.29 2.75 9.94
N ILE A 34 2.32 2.98 9.15
CA ILE A 34 3.60 2.30 9.31
C ILE A 34 4.73 3.28 9.04
N GLN A 35 5.87 3.04 9.66
CA GLN A 35 7.10 3.77 9.40
C GLN A 35 8.01 2.92 8.53
N THR A 36 8.54 3.50 7.48
CA THR A 36 9.40 2.76 6.55
C THR A 36 10.29 3.75 5.80
N ALA A 37 11.22 3.22 5.00
CA ALA A 37 12.04 4.07 4.15
C ALA A 37 11.15 4.91 3.24
N THR A 38 11.52 6.17 3.02
CA THR A 38 10.72 7.10 2.22
C THR A 38 10.45 6.56 0.82
N ALA A 39 11.46 5.94 0.18
CA ALA A 39 11.28 5.37 -1.16
C ALA A 39 10.23 4.26 -1.16
N LYS A 40 10.19 3.43 -0.12
CA LYS A 40 9.21 2.36 0.01
C LYS A 40 7.80 2.93 0.23
N ALA A 41 7.69 3.98 1.05
CA ALA A 41 6.40 4.64 1.28
C ALA A 41 5.85 5.22 -0.02
N LYS A 42 6.70 5.85 -0.82
CA LYS A 42 6.30 6.44 -2.10
C LYS A 42 5.86 5.38 -3.11
N GLU A 43 6.47 4.20 -3.06
CA GLU A 43 6.07 3.11 -3.95
C GLU A 43 4.79 2.42 -3.47
N LEU A 44 4.61 2.33 -2.15
CA LEU A 44 3.43 1.73 -1.55
C LEU A 44 2.16 2.56 -1.81
N ARG A 45 2.27 3.88 -1.77
CA ARG A 45 1.11 4.77 -1.88
C ARG A 45 0.21 4.48 -3.08
N PRO A 46 0.71 4.46 -4.33
CA PRO A 46 -0.16 4.16 -5.46
C PRO A 46 -0.72 2.75 -5.41
N PHE A 47 0.03 1.80 -4.89
CA PHE A 47 -0.42 0.42 -4.75
C PHE A 47 -1.62 0.31 -3.82
N ILE A 48 -1.52 0.88 -2.62
CA ILE A 48 -2.60 0.78 -1.63
C ILE A 48 -3.82 1.63 -2.04
N GLU A 49 -3.61 2.77 -2.67
CA GLU A 49 -4.72 3.62 -3.09
C GLU A 49 -5.58 2.98 -4.17
N LYS A 50 -4.97 2.24 -5.08
CA LYS A 50 -5.72 1.47 -6.06
C LYS A 50 -6.56 0.39 -5.40
N LEU A 51 -6.03 -0.24 -4.36
CA LEU A 51 -6.77 -1.27 -3.62
C LEU A 51 -7.97 -0.67 -2.88
N VAL A 52 -7.81 0.51 -2.27
CA VAL A 52 -8.93 1.18 -1.60
C VAL A 52 -10.03 1.53 -2.61
N THR A 53 -9.64 2.05 -3.76
CA THR A 53 -10.62 2.39 -4.80
C THR A 53 -11.40 1.14 -5.25
N LEU A 54 -10.71 0.02 -5.46
CA LEU A 54 -11.37 -1.24 -5.79
C LEU A 54 -12.29 -1.70 -4.66
N ALA A 55 -11.84 -1.56 -3.42
CA ALA A 55 -12.57 -2.03 -2.25
C ALA A 55 -13.89 -1.28 -2.03
N LYS A 56 -14.01 -0.07 -2.56
CA LYS A 56 -15.24 0.71 -2.45
C LYS A 56 -16.41 0.08 -3.22
N ASN A 57 -16.11 -0.78 -4.17
CA ASN A 57 -17.11 -1.55 -4.90
C ASN A 57 -17.07 -3.00 -4.39
N ASP A 58 -17.78 -3.25 -3.28
CA ASP A 58 -17.70 -4.54 -2.58
C ASP A 58 -18.50 -5.63 -3.31
N THR A 59 -17.80 -6.39 -4.14
CA THR A 59 -18.37 -7.56 -4.82
C THR A 59 -17.41 -8.74 -4.61
N VAL A 60 -17.91 -9.94 -4.88
CA VAL A 60 -17.08 -11.15 -4.80
C VAL A 60 -15.90 -11.02 -5.76
N ALA A 61 -16.15 -10.52 -6.97
CA ALA A 61 -15.08 -10.34 -7.96
C ALA A 61 -14.00 -9.37 -7.46
N THR A 62 -14.42 -8.25 -6.88
CA THR A 62 -13.48 -7.24 -6.36
C THR A 62 -12.65 -7.81 -5.21
N ARG A 63 -13.29 -8.52 -4.29
CA ARG A 63 -12.57 -9.15 -3.16
C ARG A 63 -11.53 -10.14 -3.66
N ARG A 64 -11.82 -10.90 -4.71
CA ARG A 64 -10.86 -11.84 -5.29
C ARG A 64 -9.67 -11.13 -5.91
N ILE A 65 -9.91 -10.02 -6.61
CA ILE A 65 -8.83 -9.22 -7.20
C ILE A 65 -7.91 -8.68 -6.11
N ILE A 66 -8.49 -8.12 -5.06
CA ILE A 66 -7.73 -7.58 -3.93
C ILE A 66 -6.91 -8.67 -3.26
N ALA A 67 -7.52 -9.82 -3.00
CA ALA A 67 -6.82 -10.94 -2.36
C ALA A 67 -5.63 -11.40 -3.21
N THR A 68 -5.80 -11.49 -4.52
CA THR A 68 -4.73 -11.87 -5.43
C THR A 68 -3.59 -10.85 -5.40
N ARG A 69 -3.92 -9.57 -5.44
CA ARG A 69 -2.90 -8.52 -5.43
C ARG A 69 -2.14 -8.47 -4.12
N LEU A 70 -2.79 -8.82 -3.00
CA LEU A 70 -2.14 -8.86 -1.68
C LEU A 70 -1.43 -10.19 -1.40
N GLY A 71 -1.50 -11.14 -2.33
CA GLY A 71 -0.84 -12.43 -2.16
C GLY A 71 -1.61 -13.41 -1.30
N GLU A 72 -2.93 -13.34 -1.35
CA GLU A 72 -3.85 -14.25 -0.63
C GLU A 72 -3.63 -14.22 0.89
N PRO A 73 -3.78 -13.06 1.54
CA PRO A 73 -3.62 -12.98 2.98
C PRO A 73 -4.71 -13.78 3.69
N SER A 74 -4.36 -14.37 4.83
CA SER A 74 -5.22 -15.34 5.52
C SER A 74 -5.96 -14.77 6.74
N ASP A 75 -5.78 -13.53 7.08
CA ASP A 75 -6.15 -13.00 8.40
C ASP A 75 -7.23 -11.94 8.38
N GLY A 76 -8.13 -11.97 7.43
CA GLY A 76 -9.21 -10.98 7.37
C GLY A 76 -8.78 -9.62 6.83
N THR A 77 -7.58 -9.52 6.27
CA THR A 77 -7.06 -8.28 5.72
C THR A 77 -7.98 -7.72 4.63
N VAL A 78 -8.41 -8.57 3.71
CA VAL A 78 -9.32 -8.14 2.63
C VAL A 78 -10.63 -7.64 3.21
N ASN A 79 -11.18 -8.36 4.19
CA ASN A 79 -12.43 -7.96 4.83
C ASN A 79 -12.30 -6.60 5.51
N LYS A 80 -11.21 -6.37 6.23
CA LYS A 80 -10.97 -5.08 6.89
C LYS A 80 -10.88 -3.95 5.86
N LEU A 81 -10.17 -4.18 4.76
CA LEU A 81 -10.04 -3.17 3.72
C LEU A 81 -11.41 -2.82 3.13
N VAL A 82 -12.21 -3.81 2.82
CA VAL A 82 -13.51 -3.62 2.16
C VAL A 82 -14.56 -3.06 3.10
N THR A 83 -14.64 -3.54 4.34
CA THR A 83 -15.72 -3.17 5.26
C THR A 83 -15.39 -1.96 6.13
N THR A 84 -14.15 -1.77 6.51
CA THR A 84 -13.76 -0.70 7.44
C THR A 84 -13.12 0.46 6.70
N ILE A 85 -12.05 0.20 5.97
CA ILE A 85 -11.26 1.27 5.35
C ILE A 85 -12.00 1.88 4.17
N ALA A 86 -12.51 1.05 3.25
CA ALA A 86 -13.20 1.56 2.07
C ALA A 86 -14.47 2.33 2.44
N GLU A 87 -15.18 1.88 3.47
CA GLU A 87 -16.38 2.56 3.95
C GLU A 87 -16.05 3.96 4.46
N GLN A 88 -14.93 4.11 5.14
CA GLN A 88 -14.47 5.40 5.65
C GLN A 88 -14.22 6.40 4.52
N TYR A 89 -13.83 5.93 3.34
CA TYR A 89 -13.50 6.79 2.20
C TYR A 89 -14.52 6.74 1.07
N LYS A 90 -15.72 6.32 1.36
CA LYS A 90 -16.76 6.12 0.37
C LYS A 90 -17.02 7.36 -0.48
N GLU A 91 -17.00 8.55 0.15
CA GLU A 91 -17.27 9.81 -0.52
C GLU A 91 -16.00 10.51 -1.04
N ARG A 92 -14.85 9.88 -0.90
CA ARG A 92 -13.57 10.48 -1.29
C ARG A 92 -13.05 9.81 -2.54
N SER A 93 -12.66 10.58 -3.54
CA SER A 93 -12.27 10.05 -4.86
C SER A 93 -10.78 9.78 -5.02
N GLY A 94 -10.04 9.71 -3.93
CA GLY A 94 -8.60 9.46 -3.97
C GLY A 94 -7.93 10.15 -2.79
N GLY A 95 -6.60 10.07 -2.74
CA GLY A 95 -5.84 10.70 -1.67
C GLY A 95 -6.16 10.10 -0.30
N TYR A 96 -6.28 8.78 -0.23
CA TYR A 96 -6.64 8.09 1.00
C TYR A 96 -5.49 7.97 1.98
N THR A 97 -4.28 8.22 1.53
CA THR A 97 -3.09 8.11 2.36
C THR A 97 -2.26 9.38 2.29
N ARG A 98 -1.42 9.58 3.30
CA ARG A 98 -0.44 10.66 3.29
C ARG A 98 0.90 10.13 3.77
N ILE A 99 1.95 10.78 3.32
CA ILE A 99 3.32 10.44 3.70
C ILE A 99 3.88 11.62 4.49
N ILE A 100 4.32 11.34 5.73
CA ILE A 100 4.92 12.31 6.60
C ILE A 100 6.41 12.00 6.67
N LYS A 101 7.24 12.89 6.15
CA LYS A 101 8.67 12.69 6.16
C LYS A 101 9.23 12.96 7.54
N LEU A 102 10.00 12.01 8.04
CA LEU A 102 10.67 12.14 9.34
C LEU A 102 12.09 12.70 9.19
N GLY A 103 12.60 12.68 7.95
CA GLY A 103 13.97 13.08 7.65
C GLY A 103 14.95 11.93 7.84
N PRO A 104 16.26 12.21 7.75
CA PRO A 104 17.27 11.17 7.89
C PRO A 104 17.36 10.70 9.34
N VAL A 105 17.24 9.38 9.54
CA VAL A 105 17.47 8.78 10.87
C VAL A 105 18.94 8.41 11.05
N SER A 106 19.68 8.30 9.94
CA SER A 106 21.12 8.11 9.91
C SER A 106 21.60 8.48 8.50
N PRO A 107 22.91 8.66 8.29
CA PRO A 107 23.40 9.01 6.96
C PRO A 107 22.90 8.03 5.89
N GLY A 108 22.30 8.58 4.85
CA GLY A 108 21.75 7.80 3.74
C GLY A 108 20.45 7.08 4.00
N ARG A 109 19.79 7.33 5.14
CA ARG A 109 18.54 6.68 5.50
C ARG A 109 17.46 7.70 5.82
N ASP A 110 16.62 7.99 4.85
CA ASP A 110 15.43 8.80 5.05
C ASP A 110 14.24 7.90 5.36
N GLU A 111 13.51 8.23 6.42
CA GLU A 111 12.30 7.49 6.78
C GLU A 111 11.08 8.39 6.77
N SER A 112 9.95 7.75 6.58
CA SER A 112 8.65 8.42 6.55
C SER A 112 7.61 7.53 7.21
N VAL A 113 6.52 8.17 7.62
CA VAL A 113 5.32 7.45 8.04
C VAL A 113 4.32 7.58 6.91
N ILE A 114 3.74 6.45 6.48
CA ILE A 114 2.60 6.46 5.58
C ILE A 114 1.38 6.03 6.40
N GLU A 115 0.29 6.77 6.26
CA GLU A 115 -0.91 6.51 7.04
C GLU A 115 -2.16 6.82 6.23
N PHE A 116 -3.27 6.19 6.62
CA PHE A 116 -4.58 6.57 6.08
C PHE A 116 -5.00 7.91 6.70
N VAL A 117 -5.56 8.79 5.87
CA VAL A 117 -6.01 10.11 6.34
C VAL A 117 -7.33 10.06 7.09
#